data_355a414984fed500e5869e09beb0002c
#
_entry.id   355a414984fed500e5869e09beb0002c
#
_cell.length_a   1.000
_cell.length_b   1.000
_cell.length_c   1.000
_cell.angle_alpha   90.00
_cell.angle_beta   90.00
_cell.angle_gamma   90.00
#
_symmetry.space_group_name_H-M   'P 1'
#
loop_
_entity.id
_entity.type
_entity.pdbx_description
1 polymer ?
#
loop_
_entity_poly.entity_id
_entity_poly.type
_entity_poly.pdbx_seq_one_letter_code
_entity_poly.pdbx_strand_id
1 'polypeptide(L)'
;KGIRGLIFDIDNTLVPHGASATEGIERLFNELKRMGFKTCLLSNNKLERVKRFNENIRSLYIYKAGKPGKANYIKAVRMMGTNKDNTLFIGDQLFTDIWGAKKAGLKNILLNPIDKREEIQIVLKRFLEKIVLKAYEKDRKVSN
;
A
#
# COMPACT_ATOMS: atom_id res chain seq x y z
N LYS A 1 16.60 5.65 6.21
CA LYS A 1 16.57 4.24 5.84
C LYS A 1 15.34 3.96 5.01
N GLY A 2 15.45 3.05 4.07
CA GLY A 2 14.47 2.87 3.02
C GLY A 2 13.12 2.34 3.49
N ILE A 3 12.09 2.53 2.67
CA ILE A 3 10.75 1.96 2.90
C ILE A 3 10.83 0.43 2.75
N ARG A 4 10.21 -0.28 3.67
CA ARG A 4 10.11 -1.74 3.67
C ARG A 4 8.67 -2.25 3.69
N GLY A 5 7.77 -1.48 4.28
CA GLY A 5 6.35 -1.82 4.39
C GLY A 5 5.48 -0.89 3.56
N LEU A 6 4.51 -1.45 2.87
CA LEU A 6 3.53 -0.72 2.07
C LEU A 6 2.12 -1.13 2.50
N ILE A 7 1.33 -0.15 2.91
CA ILE A 7 -0.08 -0.33 3.25
C ILE A 7 -0.91 0.30 2.14
N PHE A 8 -1.86 -0.43 1.60
CA PHE A 8 -2.72 0.02 0.51
C PHE A 8 -4.19 0.02 0.92
N ASP A 9 -4.90 1.09 0.59
CA ASP A 9 -6.35 1.04 0.41
C ASP A 9 -6.68 0.28 -0.89
N ILE A 10 -7.87 -0.28 -0.99
CA ILE A 10 -8.29 -1.08 -2.16
C ILE A 10 -9.11 -0.25 -3.14
N ASP A 11 -10.33 0.12 -2.73
CA ASP A 11 -11.29 0.76 -3.62
C ASP A 11 -10.86 2.17 -4.01
N ASN A 12 -10.90 2.48 -5.31
CA ASN A 12 -10.43 3.72 -5.94
C ASN A 12 -8.93 4.03 -5.74
N THR A 13 -8.18 3.13 -5.14
CA THR A 13 -6.72 3.21 -5.02
C THR A 13 -6.04 2.21 -5.96
N LEU A 14 -6.31 0.93 -5.79
CA LEU A 14 -5.75 -0.15 -6.61
C LEU A 14 -6.66 -0.52 -7.77
N VAL A 15 -7.96 -0.46 -7.55
CA VAL A 15 -9.00 -0.78 -8.54
C VAL A 15 -10.20 0.14 -8.34
N PRO A 16 -11.09 0.30 -9.33
CA PRO A 16 -12.37 0.98 -9.14
C PRO A 16 -13.19 0.32 -8.03
N HIS A 17 -14.08 1.08 -7.40
CA HIS A 17 -14.92 0.61 -6.29
C HIS A 17 -15.62 -0.72 -6.63
N GLY A 18 -15.45 -1.70 -5.77
CA GLY A 18 -16.06 -3.04 -5.90
C GLY A 18 -15.39 -3.97 -6.92
N ALA A 19 -14.41 -3.51 -7.68
CA ALA A 19 -13.78 -4.31 -8.70
C ALA A 19 -12.81 -5.36 -8.13
N SER A 20 -12.66 -6.46 -8.87
CA SER A 20 -11.66 -7.49 -8.54
C SER A 20 -10.25 -7.02 -8.88
N ALA A 21 -9.25 -7.68 -8.31
CA ALA A 21 -7.86 -7.44 -8.67
C ALA A 21 -7.64 -7.76 -10.16
N THR A 22 -6.88 -6.89 -10.83
CA THR A 22 -6.48 -7.10 -12.22
C THR A 22 -5.17 -7.89 -12.28
N GLU A 23 -4.87 -8.49 -13.45
CA GLU A 23 -3.57 -9.13 -13.66
C GLU A 23 -2.40 -8.17 -13.44
N GLY A 24 -2.56 -6.89 -13.82
CA GLY A 24 -1.56 -5.86 -13.58
C GLY A 24 -1.28 -5.62 -12.11
N ILE A 25 -2.33 -5.60 -11.27
CA ILE A 25 -2.19 -5.48 -9.82
C ILE A 25 -1.54 -6.74 -9.22
N GLU A 26 -1.95 -7.91 -9.66
CA GLU A 26 -1.33 -9.18 -9.22
C GLU A 26 0.18 -9.20 -9.53
N ARG A 27 0.57 -8.80 -10.74
CA ARG A 27 1.98 -8.68 -11.12
C ARG A 27 2.72 -7.65 -10.27
N LEU A 28 2.10 -6.51 -10.00
CA LEU A 28 2.69 -5.48 -9.14
C LEU A 28 3.02 -6.04 -7.76
N PHE A 29 2.08 -6.73 -7.11
CA PHE A 29 2.31 -7.30 -5.79
C PHE A 29 3.36 -8.41 -5.81
N ASN A 30 3.42 -9.21 -6.87
CA ASN A 30 4.48 -10.20 -7.06
C ASN A 30 5.86 -9.55 -7.18
N GLU A 31 5.96 -8.46 -7.93
CA GLU A 31 7.21 -7.68 -8.04
C GLU A 31 7.61 -7.09 -6.70
N LEU A 32 6.68 -6.48 -5.96
CA LEU A 32 6.95 -5.92 -4.64
C LEU A 32 7.48 -6.97 -3.68
N LYS A 33 6.90 -8.16 -3.69
CA LYS A 33 7.34 -9.28 -2.87
C LYS A 33 8.76 -9.74 -3.22
N ARG A 34 9.06 -9.85 -4.52
CA ARG A 34 10.41 -10.20 -4.98
C ARG A 34 11.46 -9.16 -4.57
N MET A 35 11.08 -7.89 -4.53
CA MET A 35 11.94 -6.78 -4.11
C MET A 35 12.11 -6.72 -2.59
N GLY A 36 11.44 -7.57 -1.83
CA GLY A 36 11.54 -7.65 -0.38
C GLY A 36 10.59 -6.75 0.38
N PHE A 37 9.64 -6.09 -0.29
CA PHE A 37 8.60 -5.31 0.40
C PHE A 37 7.60 -6.21 1.11
N LYS A 38 7.21 -5.79 2.32
CA LYS A 38 6.05 -6.33 3.01
C LYS A 38 4.83 -5.51 2.63
N THR A 39 3.71 -6.14 2.41
CA THR A 39 2.47 -5.46 2.02
C THR A 39 1.32 -5.80 2.95
N CYS A 40 0.41 -4.86 3.12
CA CYS A 40 -0.84 -5.06 3.85
C CYS A 40 -1.96 -4.25 3.19
N LEU A 41 -3.09 -4.88 2.97
CA LEU A 41 -4.31 -4.21 2.51
C LEU A 41 -5.08 -3.72 3.74
N LEU A 42 -5.48 -2.46 3.75
CA LEU A 42 -6.23 -1.85 4.85
C LEU A 42 -7.54 -1.26 4.32
N SER A 43 -8.66 -1.91 4.60
CA SER A 43 -9.96 -1.56 4.02
C SER A 43 -11.06 -1.46 5.06
N ASN A 44 -11.97 -0.49 4.88
CA ASN A 44 -13.20 -0.39 5.67
C ASN A 44 -14.27 -1.40 5.23
N ASN A 45 -14.04 -2.12 4.14
CA ASN A 45 -14.97 -3.11 3.61
C ASN A 45 -15.08 -4.37 4.49
N LYS A 46 -16.09 -5.17 4.18
CA LYS A 46 -16.33 -6.47 4.85
C LYS A 46 -15.28 -7.51 4.42
N LEU A 47 -15.15 -8.55 5.24
CA LEU A 47 -14.19 -9.64 5.04
C LEU A 47 -14.30 -10.26 3.64
N GLU A 48 -15.50 -10.54 3.16
CA GLU A 48 -15.73 -11.20 1.86
C GLU A 48 -15.14 -10.37 0.71
N ARG A 49 -15.30 -9.04 0.75
CA ARG A 49 -14.74 -8.13 -0.26
C ARG A 49 -13.22 -8.18 -0.27
N VAL A 50 -12.62 -8.08 0.89
CA VAL A 50 -11.16 -8.02 1.03
C VAL A 50 -10.54 -9.38 0.69
N LYS A 51 -11.11 -10.47 1.16
CA LYS A 51 -10.67 -11.85 0.83
C LYS A 51 -10.71 -12.11 -0.67
N ARG A 52 -11.80 -11.76 -1.32
CA ARG A 52 -11.95 -11.95 -2.77
C ARG A 52 -10.90 -11.17 -3.56
N PHE A 53 -10.68 -9.91 -3.19
CA PHE A 53 -9.64 -9.10 -3.81
C PHE A 53 -8.23 -9.70 -3.61
N ASN A 54 -7.97 -10.22 -2.42
CA ASN A 54 -6.65 -10.71 -2.02
C ASN A 54 -6.35 -12.16 -2.48
N GLU A 55 -7.28 -12.84 -3.12
CA GLU A 55 -7.18 -14.28 -3.43
C GLU A 55 -5.87 -14.63 -4.17
N ASN A 56 -5.53 -13.87 -5.21
CA ASN A 56 -4.31 -14.07 -5.98
C ASN A 56 -3.16 -13.13 -5.59
N ILE A 57 -3.45 -12.11 -4.80
CA ILE A 57 -2.46 -11.14 -4.32
C ILE A 57 -1.67 -11.70 -3.14
N ARG A 58 -2.35 -12.39 -2.24
CA ARG A 58 -1.75 -13.03 -1.06
C ARG A 58 -0.96 -12.09 -0.17
N SER A 59 -1.46 -10.86 -0.02
CA SER A 59 -0.96 -9.89 0.93
C SER A 59 -1.54 -10.12 2.33
N LEU A 60 -0.91 -9.58 3.35
CA LEU A 60 -1.59 -9.37 4.63
C LEU A 60 -2.76 -8.42 4.42
N TYR A 61 -3.80 -8.53 5.24
CA TYR A 61 -4.96 -7.67 5.11
C TYR A 61 -5.67 -7.43 6.45
N ILE A 62 -6.33 -6.27 6.54
CA ILE A 62 -7.24 -5.91 7.63
C ILE A 62 -8.54 -5.42 6.99
N TYR A 63 -9.64 -6.09 7.29
CA TYR A 63 -10.99 -5.67 6.89
C TYR A 63 -11.66 -4.90 8.03
N LYS A 64 -12.73 -4.18 7.75
CA LYS A 64 -13.42 -3.32 8.73
C LYS A 64 -12.43 -2.49 9.55
N ALA A 65 -11.52 -1.86 8.85
CA ALA A 65 -10.35 -1.23 9.47
C ALA A 65 -10.67 -0.02 10.34
N GLY A 66 -11.88 0.53 10.25
CA GLY A 66 -12.29 1.67 11.07
C GLY A 66 -11.54 2.96 10.76
N LYS A 67 -11.04 3.09 9.52
CA LYS A 67 -10.37 4.32 9.09
C LYS A 67 -11.32 5.52 9.20
N PRO A 68 -10.93 6.68 9.75
CA PRO A 68 -9.56 7.14 9.99
C PRO A 68 -9.00 6.83 11.40
N GLY A 69 -9.58 5.92 12.17
CA GLY A 69 -9.00 5.48 13.44
C GLY A 69 -7.60 4.88 13.24
N LYS A 70 -6.65 5.25 14.11
CA LYS A 70 -5.24 4.87 13.94
C LYS A 70 -4.90 3.43 14.33
N ALA A 71 -5.74 2.76 15.10
CA ALA A 71 -5.44 1.45 15.68
C ALA A 71 -5.05 0.38 14.65
N ASN A 72 -5.79 0.29 13.56
CA ASN A 72 -5.53 -0.72 12.53
C ASN A 72 -4.37 -0.36 11.60
N TYR A 73 -4.01 0.92 11.45
CA TYR A 73 -2.74 1.30 10.82
C TYR A 73 -1.54 0.78 11.61
N ILE A 74 -1.58 0.96 12.93
CA ILE A 74 -0.54 0.47 13.84
C ILE A 74 -0.49 -1.06 13.80
N LYS A 75 -1.65 -1.72 13.79
CA LYS A 75 -1.74 -3.19 13.67
C LYS A 75 -1.10 -3.68 12.36
N ALA A 76 -1.38 -3.02 11.24
CA ALA A 76 -0.78 -3.36 9.94
C ALA A 76 0.76 -3.29 9.99
N VAL A 77 1.30 -2.24 10.56
CA VAL A 77 2.75 -2.08 10.76
C VAL A 77 3.32 -3.26 11.54
N ARG A 78 2.69 -3.65 12.63
CA ARG A 78 3.11 -4.80 13.44
C ARG A 78 3.04 -6.12 12.68
N MET A 79 1.94 -6.35 11.97
CA MET A 79 1.76 -7.57 11.17
C MET A 79 2.84 -7.74 10.11
N MET A 80 3.28 -6.65 9.52
CA MET A 80 4.37 -6.65 8.52
C MET A 80 5.77 -6.79 9.13
N GLY A 81 5.90 -6.63 10.44
CA GLY A 81 7.22 -6.60 11.08
C GLY A 81 8.05 -5.36 10.74
N THR A 82 7.37 -4.26 10.43
CA THR A 82 7.99 -2.98 10.08
C THR A 82 7.79 -1.95 11.20
N ASN A 83 8.16 -0.72 10.98
CA ASN A 83 7.93 0.40 11.90
C ASN A 83 7.39 1.63 11.15
N LYS A 84 6.98 2.66 11.88
CA LYS A 84 6.40 3.88 11.29
C LYS A 84 7.36 4.62 10.36
N ASP A 85 8.66 4.52 10.58
CA ASP A 85 9.67 5.25 9.81
C ASP A 85 9.99 4.59 8.48
N ASN A 86 9.75 3.28 8.34
CA ASN A 86 9.97 2.51 7.12
C ASN A 86 8.69 1.97 6.48
N THR A 87 7.54 2.48 6.88
CA THR A 87 6.23 2.10 6.32
C THR A 87 5.58 3.29 5.64
N LEU A 88 5.02 3.03 4.45
CA LEU A 88 4.32 4.00 3.64
C LEU A 88 2.87 3.57 3.46
N PHE A 89 1.94 4.49 3.66
CA PHE A 89 0.52 4.29 3.36
C PHE A 89 0.14 4.94 2.03
N ILE A 90 -0.64 4.24 1.22
CA ILE A 90 -1.09 4.69 -0.10
C ILE A 90 -2.62 4.58 -0.18
N GLY A 91 -3.28 5.69 -0.43
CA GLY A 91 -4.74 5.75 -0.52
C GLY A 91 -5.22 6.95 -1.32
N ASP A 92 -6.53 7.00 -1.58
CA ASP A 92 -7.16 8.04 -2.41
C ASP A 92 -8.03 9.03 -1.63
N GLN A 93 -8.39 8.71 -0.38
CA GLN A 93 -9.29 9.54 0.42
C GLN A 93 -8.54 10.33 1.49
N LEU A 94 -8.62 11.66 1.40
CA LEU A 94 -7.94 12.55 2.33
C LEU A 94 -8.38 12.32 3.79
N PHE A 95 -9.69 12.24 4.04
CA PHE A 95 -10.23 12.17 5.41
C PHE A 95 -10.12 10.80 6.06
N THR A 96 -10.27 9.73 5.31
CA THR A 96 -10.18 8.38 5.86
C THR A 96 -8.76 7.82 5.78
N ASP A 97 -8.13 7.89 4.62
CA ASP A 97 -6.84 7.24 4.37
C ASP A 97 -5.66 8.07 4.90
N ILE A 98 -5.53 9.29 4.42
CA ILE A 98 -4.36 10.12 4.71
C ILE A 98 -4.39 10.64 6.15
N TRP A 99 -5.54 11.10 6.62
CA TRP A 99 -5.66 11.57 8.01
C TRP A 99 -5.40 10.44 9.01
N GLY A 100 -5.95 9.24 8.77
CA GLY A 100 -5.67 8.07 9.59
C GLY A 100 -4.20 7.70 9.62
N ALA A 101 -3.55 7.69 8.45
CA ALA A 101 -2.12 7.43 8.34
C ALA A 101 -1.28 8.47 9.10
N LYS A 102 -1.62 9.74 8.99
CA LYS A 102 -0.96 10.82 9.74
C LYS A 102 -1.12 10.67 11.25
N LYS A 103 -2.31 10.32 11.73
CA LYS A 103 -2.54 10.04 13.15
C LYS A 103 -1.68 8.89 13.66
N ALA A 104 -1.44 7.89 12.82
CA ALA A 104 -0.58 6.75 13.15
C ALA A 104 0.92 7.06 13.00
N GLY A 105 1.29 8.27 12.56
CA GLY A 105 2.67 8.67 12.35
C GLY A 105 3.31 8.11 11.09
N LEU A 106 2.52 7.65 10.12
CA LEU A 106 3.00 7.04 8.89
C LEU A 106 3.26 8.06 7.79
N LYS A 107 4.32 7.83 7.02
CA LYS A 107 4.46 8.44 5.69
C LYS A 107 3.29 8.01 4.82
N ASN A 108 2.79 8.92 3.99
CA ASN A 108 1.61 8.65 3.20
C ASN A 108 1.65 9.31 1.83
N ILE A 109 0.89 8.74 0.90
CA ILE A 109 0.70 9.26 -0.44
C ILE A 109 -0.78 9.27 -0.74
N LEU A 110 -1.27 10.44 -1.12
CA LEU A 110 -2.60 10.61 -1.67
C LEU A 110 -2.56 10.40 -3.17
N LEU A 111 -3.25 9.39 -3.66
CA LEU A 111 -3.49 9.21 -5.08
C LEU A 111 -4.76 9.94 -5.48
N ASN A 112 -4.69 10.70 -6.57
CA ASN A 112 -5.90 11.25 -7.16
C ASN A 112 -6.72 10.11 -7.77
N PRO A 113 -8.06 10.06 -7.54
CA PRO A 113 -8.89 9.08 -8.22
C PRO A 113 -8.75 9.27 -9.73
N ILE A 114 -8.22 8.27 -10.39
CA ILE A 114 -8.04 8.29 -11.85
C ILE A 114 -9.05 7.33 -12.44
N ASP A 115 -9.89 7.82 -13.35
CA ASP A 115 -10.93 7.03 -14.02
C ASP A 115 -10.38 5.93 -14.94
N LYS A 116 -9.08 5.91 -15.20
CA LYS A 116 -8.44 4.95 -16.09
C LYS A 116 -7.54 3.98 -15.33
N ARG A 117 -7.94 2.71 -15.34
CA ARG A 117 -7.26 1.60 -14.62
C ARG A 117 -5.76 1.50 -14.92
N GLU A 118 -5.35 1.73 -16.15
CA GLU A 118 -3.95 1.61 -16.58
C GLU A 118 -3.07 2.73 -16.03
N GLU A 119 -3.63 3.93 -15.87
CA GLU A 119 -2.88 5.09 -15.38
C GLU A 119 -2.52 4.96 -13.89
N ILE A 120 -3.41 4.40 -13.08
CA ILE A 120 -3.14 4.16 -11.64
C ILE A 120 -1.97 3.19 -11.47
N GLN A 121 -1.95 2.11 -12.23
CA GLN A 121 -0.87 1.11 -12.19
C GLN A 121 0.47 1.70 -12.63
N ILE A 122 0.47 2.53 -13.66
CA ILE A 122 1.68 3.19 -14.17
C ILE A 122 2.21 4.19 -13.16
N VAL A 123 1.35 5.00 -12.56
CA VAL A 123 1.73 5.99 -11.52
C VAL A 123 2.30 5.29 -10.29
N LEU A 124 1.63 4.24 -9.80
CA LEU A 124 2.11 3.42 -8.69
C LEU A 124 3.46 2.78 -9.01
N LYS A 125 3.58 2.16 -10.17
CA LYS A 125 4.82 1.51 -10.59
C LYS A 125 5.99 2.51 -10.67
N ARG A 126 5.79 3.65 -11.31
CA ARG A 126 6.81 4.73 -11.39
C ARG A 126 7.22 5.23 -10.01
N PHE A 127 6.24 5.41 -9.13
CA PHE A 127 6.50 5.87 -7.77
C PHE A 127 7.33 4.86 -6.99
N LEU A 128 6.96 3.58 -7.06
CA LEU A 128 7.68 2.49 -6.40
C LEU A 128 9.08 2.30 -6.99
N GLU A 129 9.25 2.44 -8.29
CA GLU A 129 10.56 2.44 -8.94
C GLU A 129 11.46 3.57 -8.41
N LYS A 130 10.92 4.77 -8.21
CA LYS A 130 11.66 5.89 -7.61
C LYS A 130 12.11 5.60 -6.18
N ILE A 131 11.26 4.95 -5.38
CA ILE A 131 11.61 4.55 -4.01
C ILE A 131 12.74 3.52 -4.02
N VAL A 132 12.64 2.53 -4.90
CA VAL A 132 13.63 1.47 -5.04
C VAL A 132 14.96 2.02 -5.53
N LEU A 133 14.95 2.88 -6.55
CA LEU A 133 16.16 3.51 -7.06
C LEU A 133 16.85 4.36 -5.99
N LYS A 134 16.09 5.14 -5.22
CA LYS A 134 16.65 5.91 -4.10
C LYS A 134 17.26 5.02 -3.02
N ALA A 135 16.64 3.90 -2.71
CA ALA A 135 17.19 2.93 -1.76
C ALA A 135 18.49 2.31 -2.29
N TYR A 136 18.51 1.94 -3.57
CA TYR A 136 19.66 1.37 -4.24
C TYR A 136 20.84 2.33 -4.33
N GLU A 137 20.61 3.59 -4.67
CA GLU A 137 21.64 4.63 -4.72
C GLU A 137 22.22 4.93 -3.34
N LYS A 138 21.41 4.84 -2.28
CA LYS A 138 21.85 5.03 -0.91
C LYS A 138 22.73 3.89 -0.43
N ASP A 139 22.38 2.65 -0.76
CA ASP A 139 23.19 1.48 -0.42
C ASP A 139 24.54 1.49 -1.18
N ARG A 140 24.53 1.96 -2.41
CA ARG A 140 25.75 2.12 -3.22
C ARG A 140 26.71 3.18 -2.65
N LYS A 141 26.17 4.27 -2.10
CA LYS A 141 26.97 5.32 -1.46
C LYS A 141 27.56 4.91 -0.11
N VAL A 142 26.94 3.95 0.56
CA VAL A 142 27.43 3.41 1.84
C VAL A 142 28.48 2.31 1.62
N SER A 143 28.46 1.64 0.46
CA SER A 143 29.41 0.58 0.11
C SER A 143 30.71 1.08 -0.55
N ASN A 144 30.80 2.36 -0.78
CA ASN A 144 32.00 3.06 -1.27
C ASN A 144 32.56 3.98 -0.17
#